data_b64230c8c578b8ad924ec2ff1d1858ac
#
_entry.id   b64230c8c578b8ad924ec2ff1d1858ac
#
_cell.length_a   1.000
_cell.length_b   1.000
_cell.length_c   1.000
_cell.angle_alpha   90.00
_cell.angle_beta   90.00
_cell.angle_gamma   90.00
#
_symmetry.space_group_name_H-M   'P 1'
#
loop_
_entity.id
_entity.type
_entity.pdbx_description
1 polymer ?
#
loop_
_entity_poly.entity_id
_entity_poly.type
_entity_poly.pdbx_seq_one_letter_code
_entity_poly.pdbx_strand_id
1 'polypeptide(L)'
;MRGIFCKGKKMKKAILTSVALAASLNAALSDSEILSIYGGVPQGIDIKIAERIPLSEPKGVEAVVLKISQGNMSQEEIIFTQGDLIFTDIIDPKKRIVYKEQIKQNRVAGQLAKVVKSENKDNIIKLGNDPKKPTILMLTDAECPFCRKEMDKIEDTLKTNNVDIVMTSVHGDSGHAKSALIYKEIKGAKTDAQKIAVLKKYYAEDNKAGAKDVSAAELDAAKALAGKYFGAGVNSVPYIIEMDKLK
;
A
#
# COMPACT_ATOMS: atom_id res chain seq x y z
N MET A 1 -84.22 37.30 5.82
CA MET A 1 -83.41 36.79 6.94
C MET A 1 -82.12 36.19 6.42
N ARG A 2 -81.05 36.73 6.98
CA ARG A 2 -79.68 36.24 6.98
C ARG A 2 -79.06 35.64 5.70
N GLY A 3 -78.26 36.51 5.06
CA GLY A 3 -77.29 36.14 4.08
C GLY A 3 -76.05 35.43 4.69
N ILE A 4 -75.45 34.55 3.95
CA ILE A 4 -74.14 33.96 4.28
C ILE A 4 -73.14 34.41 3.23
N PHE A 5 -72.23 35.29 3.68
CA PHE A 5 -71.11 35.77 2.88
C PHE A 5 -70.06 34.64 2.77
N CYS A 6 -69.75 34.23 1.53
CA CYS A 6 -68.62 33.37 1.26
C CYS A 6 -67.42 34.26 0.96
N LYS A 7 -66.44 34.26 1.90
CA LYS A 7 -65.16 34.96 1.76
C LYS A 7 -64.25 34.22 0.80
N GLY A 8 -63.94 34.82 -0.33
CA GLY A 8 -62.96 34.34 -1.28
C GLY A 8 -61.53 34.36 -0.69
N LYS A 9 -60.89 33.21 -0.64
CA LYS A 9 -59.50 33.06 -0.21
C LYS A 9 -58.59 33.40 -1.38
N LYS A 10 -57.87 34.54 -1.27
CA LYS A 10 -56.81 34.91 -2.21
C LYS A 10 -55.67 33.94 -2.11
N MET A 11 -55.45 33.11 -3.12
CA MET A 11 -54.23 32.30 -3.25
C MET A 11 -53.04 33.22 -3.60
N LYS A 12 -52.13 33.37 -2.66
CA LYS A 12 -50.83 33.99 -2.91
C LYS A 12 -50.03 33.05 -3.78
N LYS A 13 -49.76 33.44 -5.04
CA LYS A 13 -48.77 32.76 -5.89
C LYS A 13 -47.40 32.95 -5.25
N ALA A 14 -46.85 31.87 -4.66
CA ALA A 14 -45.45 31.82 -4.28
C ALA A 14 -44.62 31.65 -5.55
N ILE A 15 -43.88 32.71 -5.91
CA ILE A 15 -42.85 32.65 -6.94
C ILE A 15 -41.71 31.92 -6.32
N LEU A 16 -41.53 30.64 -6.67
CA LEU A 16 -40.29 29.92 -6.43
C LEU A 16 -39.22 30.48 -7.37
N THR A 17 -38.41 31.38 -6.86
CA THR A 17 -37.14 31.76 -7.47
C THR A 17 -36.19 30.59 -7.27
N SER A 18 -36.07 29.75 -8.29
CA SER A 18 -34.97 28.77 -8.36
C SER A 18 -33.67 29.55 -8.52
N VAL A 19 -32.95 29.71 -7.40
CA VAL A 19 -31.53 30.09 -7.44
C VAL A 19 -30.81 28.92 -8.07
N ALA A 20 -30.58 28.97 -9.38
CA ALA A 20 -29.61 28.10 -10.04
C ALA A 20 -28.25 28.47 -9.47
N LEU A 21 -27.78 27.67 -8.52
CA LEU A 21 -26.39 27.68 -8.09
C LEU A 21 -25.57 27.22 -9.31
N ALA A 22 -25.07 28.19 -10.08
CA ALA A 22 -24.07 27.95 -11.10
C ALA A 22 -22.81 27.49 -10.35
N ALA A 23 -22.74 26.20 -10.03
CA ALA A 23 -21.49 25.57 -9.82
C ALA A 23 -20.73 25.73 -11.14
N SER A 24 -19.74 26.62 -11.16
CA SER A 24 -18.71 26.61 -12.20
C SER A 24 -18.03 25.26 -12.13
N LEU A 25 -18.57 24.31 -12.86
CA LEU A 25 -17.90 23.05 -13.20
C LEU A 25 -16.72 23.47 -14.07
N ASN A 26 -15.55 23.68 -13.45
CA ASN A 26 -14.33 23.39 -14.16
C ASN A 26 -14.42 21.89 -14.44
N ALA A 27 -14.85 21.54 -15.64
CA ALA A 27 -14.98 20.15 -16.04
C ALA A 27 -13.58 19.55 -15.93
N ALA A 28 -13.44 18.57 -15.06
CA ALA A 28 -12.21 17.81 -14.99
C ALA A 28 -11.99 17.14 -16.36
N LEU A 29 -10.73 17.05 -16.81
CA LEU A 29 -10.37 16.37 -18.06
C LEU A 29 -11.01 14.98 -18.10
N SER A 30 -11.64 14.65 -19.22
CA SER A 30 -12.17 13.31 -19.46
C SER A 30 -11.05 12.28 -19.63
N ASP A 31 -11.38 11.01 -19.46
CA ASP A 31 -10.42 9.92 -19.67
C ASP A 31 -9.83 9.94 -21.09
N SER A 32 -10.65 10.26 -22.10
CA SER A 32 -10.20 10.35 -23.49
C SER A 32 -9.22 11.51 -23.72
N GLU A 33 -9.43 12.65 -23.06
CA GLU A 33 -8.51 13.79 -23.17
C GLU A 33 -7.17 13.45 -22.49
N ILE A 34 -7.18 12.84 -21.30
CA ILE A 34 -5.96 12.40 -20.63
C ILE A 34 -5.22 11.36 -21.47
N LEU A 35 -5.92 10.35 -21.97
CA LEU A 35 -5.29 9.27 -22.75
C LEU A 35 -4.78 9.76 -24.13
N SER A 36 -5.35 10.83 -24.66
CA SER A 36 -4.91 11.38 -25.95
C SER A 36 -3.45 11.85 -25.94
N ILE A 37 -2.93 12.29 -24.79
CA ILE A 37 -1.51 12.71 -24.68
C ILE A 37 -0.52 11.54 -24.87
N TYR A 38 -1.01 10.30 -24.73
CA TYR A 38 -0.23 9.07 -24.90
C TYR A 38 -0.42 8.43 -26.28
N GLY A 39 -1.07 9.13 -27.23
CA GLY A 39 -1.38 8.60 -28.56
C GLY A 39 -0.17 8.20 -29.42
N GLY A 40 1.05 8.59 -29.02
CA GLY A 40 2.31 8.26 -29.71
C GLY A 40 3.11 7.12 -29.08
N VAL A 41 2.53 6.35 -28.12
CA VAL A 41 3.27 5.23 -27.51
C VAL A 41 3.52 4.10 -28.51
N PRO A 42 4.65 3.36 -28.37
CA PRO A 42 4.97 2.24 -29.25
C PRO A 42 3.90 1.16 -29.26
N GLN A 43 3.80 0.44 -30.37
CA GLN A 43 2.88 -0.69 -30.52
C GLN A 43 3.14 -1.76 -29.44
N GLY A 44 2.08 -2.27 -28.83
CA GLY A 44 2.17 -3.27 -27.75
C GLY A 44 2.16 -2.69 -26.34
N ILE A 45 2.15 -1.35 -26.19
CA ILE A 45 1.90 -0.70 -24.90
C ILE A 45 0.42 -0.31 -24.81
N ASP A 46 -0.25 -0.77 -23.75
CA ASP A 46 -1.63 -0.42 -23.41
C ASP A 46 -1.63 0.49 -22.18
N ILE A 47 -2.30 1.63 -22.26
CA ILE A 47 -2.42 2.60 -21.18
C ILE A 47 -3.91 2.80 -20.87
N LYS A 48 -4.27 2.58 -19.62
CA LYS A 48 -5.65 2.74 -19.12
C LYS A 48 -5.68 3.54 -17.83
N ILE A 49 -6.74 4.29 -17.62
CA ILE A 49 -7.03 4.87 -16.32
C ILE A 49 -7.54 3.75 -15.41
N ALA A 50 -6.80 3.48 -14.35
CA ALA A 50 -7.14 2.47 -13.35
C ALA A 50 -8.01 3.04 -12.24
N GLU A 51 -7.76 4.31 -11.85
CA GLU A 51 -8.46 4.94 -10.74
C GLU A 51 -8.35 6.48 -10.83
N ARG A 52 -9.38 7.18 -10.34
CA ARG A 52 -9.38 8.62 -10.13
C ARG A 52 -9.61 8.90 -8.65
N ILE A 53 -8.75 9.71 -8.04
CA ILE A 53 -8.71 9.97 -6.61
C ILE A 53 -8.82 11.48 -6.39
N PRO A 54 -10.02 12.02 -6.08
CA PRO A 54 -10.15 13.43 -5.69
C PRO A 54 -9.33 13.70 -4.43
N LEU A 55 -8.50 14.74 -4.46
CA LEU A 55 -7.74 15.15 -3.29
C LEU A 55 -8.60 16.02 -2.38
N SER A 56 -8.55 15.75 -1.07
CA SER A 56 -9.14 16.67 -0.08
C SER A 56 -8.42 18.02 -0.07
N GLU A 57 -7.11 17.98 -0.29
CA GLU A 57 -6.20 19.13 -0.47
C GLU A 57 -5.06 18.74 -1.42
N PRO A 58 -4.68 19.65 -2.36
CA PRO A 58 -5.34 20.91 -2.70
C PRO A 58 -6.70 20.67 -3.35
N LYS A 59 -7.69 21.54 -3.01
CA LYS A 59 -9.05 21.42 -3.55
C LYS A 59 -9.08 21.56 -5.07
N GLY A 60 -9.93 20.76 -5.71
CA GLY A 60 -10.13 20.78 -7.16
C GLY A 60 -9.01 20.04 -7.93
N VAL A 61 -8.10 19.39 -7.22
CA VAL A 61 -7.10 18.50 -7.81
C VAL A 61 -7.56 17.06 -7.68
N GLU A 62 -7.32 16.30 -8.72
CA GLU A 62 -7.55 14.86 -8.77
C GLU A 62 -6.25 14.16 -9.15
N ALA A 63 -5.92 13.07 -8.46
CA ALA A 63 -4.88 12.15 -8.89
C ALA A 63 -5.49 11.09 -9.81
N VAL A 64 -4.84 10.85 -10.93
CA VAL A 64 -5.24 9.85 -11.92
C VAL A 64 -4.18 8.78 -11.96
N VAL A 65 -4.58 7.56 -11.62
CA VAL A 65 -3.70 6.38 -11.67
C VAL A 65 -3.82 5.74 -13.04
N LEU A 66 -2.73 5.74 -13.77
CA LEU A 66 -2.61 5.09 -15.07
C LEU A 66 -2.02 3.70 -14.88
N LYS A 67 -2.61 2.69 -15.50
CA LYS A 67 -2.02 1.37 -15.65
C LYS A 67 -1.40 1.27 -17.03
N ILE A 68 -0.09 1.08 -17.07
CA ILE A 68 0.70 0.91 -18.28
C ILE A 68 1.07 -0.56 -18.38
N SER A 69 0.69 -1.24 -19.46
CA SER A 69 0.93 -2.67 -19.65
C SER A 69 1.65 -2.94 -20.95
N GLN A 70 2.61 -3.89 -20.91
CA GLN A 70 3.32 -4.40 -22.08
C GLN A 70 3.52 -5.91 -21.91
N GLY A 71 2.83 -6.70 -22.71
CA GLY A 71 2.80 -8.15 -22.53
C GLY A 71 2.28 -8.52 -21.14
N ASN A 72 3.08 -9.30 -20.40
CA ASN A 72 2.75 -9.72 -19.03
C ASN A 72 3.20 -8.73 -17.94
N MET A 73 3.89 -7.65 -18.32
CA MET A 73 4.36 -6.63 -17.39
C MET A 73 3.34 -5.52 -17.28
N SER A 74 3.13 -5.01 -16.08
CA SER A 74 2.35 -3.79 -15.85
C SER A 74 2.96 -2.96 -14.73
N GLN A 75 2.84 -1.63 -14.89
CA GLN A 75 3.24 -0.66 -13.88
C GLN A 75 2.16 0.40 -13.73
N GLU A 76 2.13 1.05 -12.59
CA GLU A 76 1.25 2.20 -12.35
C GLU A 76 2.05 3.49 -12.41
N GLU A 77 1.47 4.49 -13.06
CA GLU A 77 1.95 5.88 -13.03
C GLU A 77 0.85 6.77 -12.48
N ILE A 78 1.22 7.78 -11.70
CA ILE A 78 0.28 8.72 -11.11
C ILE A 78 0.55 10.10 -11.68
N ILE A 79 -0.48 10.69 -12.22
CA ILE A 79 -0.51 12.09 -12.66
C ILE A 79 -1.60 12.83 -11.90
N PHE A 80 -1.60 14.14 -11.96
CA PHE A 80 -2.61 14.98 -11.32
C PHE A 80 -3.27 15.85 -12.37
N THR A 81 -4.57 16.14 -12.17
CA THR A 81 -5.34 17.03 -13.03
C THR A 81 -6.02 18.12 -12.21
N GLN A 82 -6.12 19.34 -12.79
CA GLN A 82 -6.93 20.43 -12.26
C GLN A 82 -7.42 21.28 -13.43
N GLY A 83 -8.73 21.33 -13.65
CA GLY A 83 -9.30 21.93 -14.87
C GLY A 83 -8.68 21.28 -16.10
N ASP A 84 -8.13 22.08 -17.01
CA ASP A 84 -7.52 21.64 -18.26
C ASP A 84 -6.01 21.31 -18.13
N LEU A 85 -5.47 21.29 -16.92
CA LEU A 85 -4.04 21.11 -16.69
C LEU A 85 -3.74 19.70 -16.18
N ILE A 86 -2.57 19.17 -16.58
CA ILE A 86 -1.99 17.92 -16.07
C ILE A 86 -0.64 18.23 -15.45
N PHE A 87 -0.39 17.63 -14.28
CA PHE A 87 0.86 17.75 -13.54
C PHE A 87 1.45 16.36 -13.30
N THR A 88 2.75 16.26 -13.39
CA THR A 88 3.46 14.98 -13.12
C THR A 88 3.61 14.72 -11.63
N ASP A 89 3.63 15.75 -10.80
CA ASP A 89 3.65 15.68 -9.35
C ASP A 89 3.21 17.00 -8.71
N ILE A 90 2.86 16.97 -7.44
CA ILE A 90 2.53 18.12 -6.62
C ILE A 90 3.29 18.02 -5.31
N ILE A 91 3.98 19.10 -4.95
CA ILE A 91 4.75 19.18 -3.71
C ILE A 91 4.21 20.33 -2.85
N ASP A 92 3.85 20.01 -1.60
CA ASP A 92 3.58 21.02 -0.56
C ASP A 92 4.81 21.18 0.32
N PRO A 93 5.63 22.22 0.12
CA PRO A 93 6.86 22.41 0.89
C PRO A 93 6.60 22.79 2.36
N LYS A 94 5.44 23.37 2.67
CA LYS A 94 5.07 23.75 4.04
C LYS A 94 4.69 22.52 4.86
N LYS A 95 3.91 21.63 4.28
CA LYS A 95 3.53 20.35 4.89
C LYS A 95 4.58 19.26 4.68
N ARG A 96 5.58 19.49 3.84
CA ARG A 96 6.60 18.51 3.40
C ARG A 96 5.97 17.25 2.77
N ILE A 97 4.93 17.46 1.97
CA ILE A 97 4.22 16.38 1.29
C ILE A 97 4.63 16.38 -0.18
N VAL A 98 5.03 15.21 -0.68
CA VAL A 98 5.11 14.85 -2.10
C VAL A 98 3.88 13.97 -2.39
N TYR A 99 2.88 14.52 -3.05
CA TYR A 99 1.57 13.87 -3.17
C TYR A 99 1.61 12.56 -3.93
N LYS A 100 2.45 12.46 -4.97
CA LYS A 100 2.64 11.21 -5.70
C LYS A 100 3.11 10.09 -4.78
N GLU A 101 4.13 10.35 -3.97
CA GLU A 101 4.66 9.36 -3.03
C GLU A 101 3.66 9.01 -1.93
N GLN A 102 2.92 9.99 -1.43
CA GLN A 102 1.87 9.74 -0.43
C GLN A 102 0.77 8.80 -0.98
N ILE A 103 0.33 9.03 -2.24
CA ILE A 103 -0.69 8.20 -2.87
C ILE A 103 -0.14 6.78 -3.11
N LYS A 104 1.10 6.65 -3.62
CA LYS A 104 1.76 5.35 -3.76
C LYS A 104 1.80 4.60 -2.44
N GLN A 105 2.26 5.25 -1.36
CA GLN A 105 2.32 4.64 -0.03
C GLN A 105 0.93 4.20 0.47
N ASN A 106 -0.10 5.04 0.33
CA ASN A 106 -1.46 4.70 0.72
C ASN A 106 -2.00 3.51 -0.06
N ARG A 107 -1.72 3.42 -1.36
CA ARG A 107 -2.12 2.29 -2.20
C ARG A 107 -1.43 1.00 -1.79
N VAL A 108 -0.11 1.05 -1.59
CA VAL A 108 0.66 -0.09 -1.06
C VAL A 108 0.11 -0.52 0.30
N ALA A 109 -0.12 0.41 1.23
CA ALA A 109 -0.69 0.11 2.53
C ALA A 109 -2.07 -0.58 2.43
N GLY A 110 -2.96 -0.08 1.56
CA GLY A 110 -4.28 -0.69 1.33
C GLY A 110 -4.20 -2.10 0.71
N GLN A 111 -3.25 -2.36 -0.18
CA GLN A 111 -3.03 -3.70 -0.74
C GLN A 111 -2.40 -4.64 0.30
N LEU A 112 -1.41 -4.16 1.04
CA LEU A 112 -0.80 -4.91 2.14
C LEU A 112 -1.81 -5.29 3.21
N ALA A 113 -2.74 -4.39 3.56
CA ALA A 113 -3.80 -4.69 4.52
C ALA A 113 -4.60 -5.93 4.13
N LYS A 114 -4.94 -6.07 2.84
CA LYS A 114 -5.66 -7.24 2.31
C LYS A 114 -4.81 -8.51 2.40
N VAL A 115 -3.53 -8.42 2.01
CA VAL A 115 -2.59 -9.54 2.07
C VAL A 115 -2.40 -10.01 3.50
N VAL A 116 -2.07 -9.10 4.42
CA VAL A 116 -1.84 -9.40 5.85
C VAL A 116 -3.08 -9.99 6.51
N LYS A 117 -4.28 -9.44 6.21
CA LYS A 117 -5.55 -9.93 6.77
C LYS A 117 -5.85 -11.38 6.36
N SER A 118 -5.45 -11.79 5.15
CA SER A 118 -5.66 -13.13 4.62
C SER A 118 -4.48 -14.07 4.83
N GLU A 119 -3.35 -13.58 5.39
CA GLU A 119 -2.13 -14.37 5.53
C GLU A 119 -2.28 -15.46 6.59
N ASN A 120 -1.67 -16.60 6.33
CA ASN A 120 -1.56 -17.67 7.33
C ASN A 120 -0.72 -17.17 8.51
N LYS A 121 -1.23 -17.37 9.72
CA LYS A 121 -0.53 -16.98 10.95
C LYS A 121 0.85 -17.61 11.09
N ASP A 122 1.08 -18.79 10.51
CA ASP A 122 2.37 -19.47 10.51
C ASP A 122 3.43 -18.76 9.65
N ASN A 123 3.01 -17.89 8.75
CA ASN A 123 3.88 -17.05 7.93
C ASN A 123 4.21 -15.70 8.60
N ILE A 124 3.69 -15.43 9.78
CA ILE A 124 3.94 -14.20 10.55
C ILE A 124 4.66 -14.55 11.84
N ILE A 125 5.92 -14.15 11.95
CA ILE A 125 6.71 -14.31 13.16
C ILE A 125 6.42 -13.16 14.08
N LYS A 126 5.75 -13.43 15.21
CA LYS A 126 5.38 -12.40 16.19
C LYS A 126 6.40 -12.31 17.29
N LEU A 127 6.89 -11.09 17.54
CA LEU A 127 7.74 -10.72 18.67
C LEU A 127 7.05 -9.62 19.48
N GLY A 128 7.07 -9.76 20.79
CA GLY A 128 6.30 -8.91 21.71
C GLY A 128 4.80 -9.23 21.70
N ASN A 129 4.16 -8.91 22.83
CA ASN A 129 2.73 -9.09 23.01
C ASN A 129 2.13 -8.04 23.97
N ASP A 130 2.79 -6.91 24.13
CA ASP A 130 2.33 -5.83 25.00
C ASP A 130 1.18 -5.06 24.32
N PRO A 131 -0.05 -5.12 24.85
CA PRO A 131 -1.19 -4.46 24.25
C PRO A 131 -1.12 -2.92 24.28
N LYS A 132 -0.18 -2.36 25.03
CA LYS A 132 0.04 -0.90 25.11
C LYS A 132 1.00 -0.39 24.06
N LYS A 133 1.73 -1.28 23.38
CA LYS A 133 2.66 -0.91 22.33
C LYS A 133 2.02 -1.03 20.95
N PRO A 134 2.32 -0.11 20.03
CA PRO A 134 1.95 -0.28 18.63
C PRO A 134 2.63 -1.52 18.05
N THR A 135 1.99 -2.13 17.06
CA THR A 135 2.60 -3.24 16.31
C THR A 135 3.07 -2.72 14.95
N ILE A 136 4.29 -3.04 14.59
CA ILE A 136 4.83 -2.80 13.25
C ILE A 136 4.90 -4.11 12.47
N LEU A 137 4.61 -4.04 11.17
CA LEU A 137 4.93 -5.09 10.20
C LEU A 137 6.30 -4.83 9.63
N MET A 138 7.17 -5.84 9.67
CA MET A 138 8.51 -5.81 9.07
C MET A 138 8.61 -6.88 8.00
N LEU A 139 8.68 -6.48 6.73
CA LEU A 139 9.02 -7.35 5.61
C LEU A 139 10.53 -7.32 5.45
N THR A 140 11.18 -8.48 5.45
CA THR A 140 12.63 -8.55 5.66
C THR A 140 13.28 -9.76 4.99
N ASP A 141 14.59 -9.69 4.79
CA ASP A 141 15.40 -10.70 4.11
C ASP A 141 16.70 -10.91 4.86
N ALA A 142 17.02 -12.16 5.18
CA ALA A 142 18.22 -12.53 5.94
C ALA A 142 19.55 -12.22 5.21
N GLU A 143 19.53 -12.09 3.88
CA GLU A 143 20.73 -11.77 3.09
C GLU A 143 20.90 -10.28 2.81
N CYS A 144 19.85 -9.47 3.05
CA CYS A 144 19.91 -8.03 2.82
C CYS A 144 20.73 -7.32 3.92
N PRO A 145 21.80 -6.57 3.59
CA PRO A 145 22.62 -5.87 4.58
C PRO A 145 21.85 -4.85 5.41
N PHE A 146 20.85 -4.18 4.82
CA PHE A 146 20.00 -3.22 5.53
C PHE A 146 19.06 -3.94 6.50
N CYS A 147 18.53 -5.11 6.12
CA CYS A 147 17.70 -5.94 7.00
C CYS A 147 18.50 -6.47 8.19
N ARG A 148 19.76 -6.82 8.00
CA ARG A 148 20.65 -7.22 9.10
C ARG A 148 20.80 -6.12 10.13
N LYS A 149 21.00 -4.86 9.68
CA LYS A 149 21.08 -3.69 10.58
C LYS A 149 19.81 -3.47 11.40
N GLU A 150 18.64 -3.74 10.83
CA GLU A 150 17.39 -3.66 11.57
C GLU A 150 17.23 -4.86 12.53
N MET A 151 17.68 -6.05 12.13
CA MET A 151 17.68 -7.23 13.00
C MET A 151 18.64 -7.08 14.19
N ASP A 152 19.76 -6.39 14.03
CA ASP A 152 20.70 -6.09 15.12
C ASP A 152 20.06 -5.20 16.21
N LYS A 153 19.08 -4.39 15.83
CA LYS A 153 18.35 -3.47 16.73
C LYS A 153 17.02 -4.05 17.23
N ILE A 154 16.71 -5.30 16.94
CA ILE A 154 15.39 -5.85 17.18
C ILE A 154 14.97 -5.77 18.65
N GLU A 155 15.89 -6.02 19.59
CA GLU A 155 15.61 -5.91 21.02
C GLU A 155 15.33 -4.46 21.44
N ASP A 156 15.97 -3.49 20.82
CA ASP A 156 15.67 -2.06 21.08
C ASP A 156 14.32 -1.69 20.50
N THR A 157 13.98 -2.17 19.32
CA THR A 157 12.66 -1.98 18.70
C THR A 157 11.55 -2.54 19.58
N LEU A 158 11.77 -3.69 20.22
CA LEU A 158 10.80 -4.32 21.12
C LEU A 158 10.58 -3.54 22.43
N LYS A 159 11.41 -2.58 22.76
CA LYS A 159 11.17 -1.70 23.91
C LYS A 159 9.94 -0.79 23.68
N THR A 160 9.68 -0.43 22.43
CA THR A 160 8.63 0.53 22.06
C THR A 160 7.52 -0.06 21.18
N ASN A 161 7.75 -1.19 20.52
CA ASN A 161 6.81 -1.81 19.58
C ASN A 161 6.67 -3.31 19.81
N ASN A 162 5.54 -3.89 19.40
CA ASN A 162 5.50 -5.28 19.00
C ASN A 162 5.91 -5.38 17.52
N VAL A 163 6.44 -6.52 17.08
CA VAL A 163 6.92 -6.68 15.71
C VAL A 163 6.35 -7.95 15.10
N ASP A 164 5.61 -7.79 14.01
CA ASP A 164 5.16 -8.87 13.14
C ASP A 164 6.12 -8.95 11.94
N ILE A 165 6.85 -10.06 11.81
CA ILE A 165 7.88 -10.25 10.77
C ILE A 165 7.38 -11.22 9.71
N VAL A 166 7.54 -10.85 8.44
CA VAL A 166 7.35 -11.74 7.29
C VAL A 166 8.64 -11.79 6.47
N MET A 167 9.10 -13.00 6.20
CA MET A 167 10.30 -13.19 5.38
C MET A 167 9.96 -13.00 3.90
N THR A 168 10.53 -11.98 3.28
CA THR A 168 10.27 -11.58 1.88
C THR A 168 11.59 -11.34 1.16
N SER A 169 12.27 -12.43 0.82
CA SER A 169 13.61 -12.32 0.23
C SER A 169 13.59 -11.71 -1.17
N VAL A 170 14.64 -10.91 -1.47
CA VAL A 170 15.00 -10.37 -2.79
C VAL A 170 16.33 -10.95 -3.31
N HIS A 171 16.97 -11.85 -2.55
CA HIS A 171 18.30 -12.41 -2.86
C HIS A 171 18.22 -13.84 -3.41
N GLY A 172 17.32 -14.08 -4.36
CA GLY A 172 17.25 -15.36 -5.09
C GLY A 172 17.02 -16.58 -4.20
N ASP A 173 17.47 -17.75 -4.65
CA ASP A 173 17.17 -19.02 -4.01
C ASP A 173 17.82 -19.18 -2.63
N SER A 174 18.98 -18.58 -2.39
CA SER A 174 19.63 -18.64 -1.07
C SER A 174 18.86 -17.88 -0.01
N GLY A 175 18.40 -16.69 -0.30
CA GLY A 175 17.59 -15.90 0.62
C GLY A 175 16.21 -16.53 0.89
N HIS A 176 15.57 -17.10 -0.14
CA HIS A 176 14.32 -17.85 0.05
C HIS A 176 14.52 -19.12 0.87
N ALA A 177 15.65 -19.82 0.68
CA ALA A 177 15.98 -20.99 1.49
C ALA A 177 16.18 -20.62 2.96
N LYS A 178 16.90 -19.54 3.26
CA LYS A 178 17.01 -19.03 4.63
C LYS A 178 15.65 -18.68 5.23
N SER A 179 14.75 -18.07 4.44
CA SER A 179 13.38 -17.79 4.87
C SER A 179 12.64 -19.07 5.25
N ALA A 180 12.72 -20.12 4.44
CA ALA A 180 12.10 -21.42 4.72
C ALA A 180 12.67 -22.07 5.99
N LEU A 181 13.99 -22.04 6.17
CA LEU A 181 14.66 -22.58 7.35
C LEU A 181 14.29 -21.82 8.62
N ILE A 182 14.18 -20.50 8.56
CA ILE A 182 13.70 -19.67 9.67
C ILE A 182 12.28 -20.11 10.07
N TYR A 183 11.34 -20.23 9.15
CA TYR A 183 9.99 -20.69 9.47
C TYR A 183 9.96 -22.11 10.03
N LYS A 184 10.83 -22.99 9.57
CA LYS A 184 10.95 -24.36 10.08
C LYS A 184 11.42 -24.38 11.52
N GLU A 185 12.50 -23.67 11.84
CA GLU A 185 13.08 -23.66 13.19
C GLU A 185 12.24 -22.87 14.20
N ILE A 186 11.60 -21.79 13.76
CA ILE A 186 10.78 -20.95 14.64
C ILE A 186 9.59 -21.71 15.25
N LYS A 187 9.09 -22.77 14.59
CA LYS A 187 8.00 -23.61 15.15
C LYS A 187 8.36 -24.21 16.50
N GLY A 188 9.66 -24.45 16.76
CA GLY A 188 10.16 -24.94 18.05
C GLY A 188 10.42 -23.86 19.10
N ALA A 189 10.46 -22.58 18.69
CA ALA A 189 10.77 -21.46 19.56
C ALA A 189 9.51 -20.97 20.31
N LYS A 190 9.53 -21.07 21.64
CA LYS A 190 8.40 -20.72 22.52
C LYS A 190 8.47 -19.31 23.09
N THR A 191 9.64 -18.68 23.09
CA THR A 191 9.88 -17.35 23.63
C THR A 191 10.42 -16.41 22.54
N ASP A 192 10.25 -15.10 22.73
CA ASP A 192 10.82 -14.11 21.81
C ASP A 192 12.36 -14.21 21.73
N ALA A 193 13.02 -14.46 22.86
CA ALA A 193 14.48 -14.67 22.86
C ALA A 193 14.90 -15.86 21.98
N GLN A 194 14.15 -16.97 22.01
CA GLN A 194 14.42 -18.13 21.14
C GLN A 194 14.16 -17.80 19.67
N LYS A 195 13.08 -17.08 19.35
CA LYS A 195 12.79 -16.65 17.97
C LYS A 195 13.86 -15.70 17.44
N ILE A 196 14.29 -14.74 18.26
CA ILE A 196 15.37 -13.81 17.92
C ILE A 196 16.68 -14.56 17.67
N ALA A 197 16.99 -15.55 18.49
CA ALA A 197 18.18 -16.38 18.28
C ALA A 197 18.14 -17.12 16.93
N VAL A 198 16.99 -17.68 16.54
CA VAL A 198 16.79 -18.29 15.21
C VAL A 198 16.97 -17.24 14.11
N LEU A 199 16.34 -16.08 14.22
CA LEU A 199 16.48 -15.01 13.23
C LEU A 199 17.94 -14.60 13.09
N LYS A 200 18.63 -14.24 14.18
CA LYS A 200 20.04 -13.80 14.17
C LYS A 200 20.98 -14.87 13.59
N LYS A 201 20.72 -16.16 13.83
CA LYS A 201 21.47 -17.27 13.23
C LYS A 201 21.49 -17.19 11.70
N TYR A 202 20.33 -16.94 11.06
CA TYR A 202 20.23 -16.91 9.60
C TYR A 202 20.61 -15.55 9.01
N TYR A 203 20.54 -14.47 9.79
CA TYR A 203 20.98 -13.14 9.39
C TYR A 203 22.50 -12.94 9.51
N ALA A 204 23.22 -13.86 10.18
CA ALA A 204 24.67 -13.77 10.27
C ALA A 204 25.31 -13.86 8.88
N GLU A 205 26.31 -13.01 8.61
CA GLU A 205 26.97 -12.93 7.30
C GLU A 205 27.69 -14.21 6.91
N ASP A 206 28.20 -14.94 7.90
CA ASP A 206 28.91 -16.21 7.72
C ASP A 206 27.96 -17.41 7.60
N ASN A 207 26.64 -17.22 7.75
CA ASN A 207 25.67 -18.28 7.58
C ASN A 207 25.61 -18.73 6.11
N LYS A 208 25.96 -20.00 5.85
CA LYS A 208 26.10 -20.62 4.52
C LYS A 208 24.89 -21.43 4.09
N ALA A 209 23.77 -21.35 4.83
CA ALA A 209 22.54 -22.04 4.46
C ALA A 209 22.02 -21.51 3.09
N GLY A 210 21.50 -22.44 2.29
CA GLY A 210 21.05 -22.13 0.95
C GLY A 210 20.09 -23.17 0.36
N ALA A 211 19.83 -23.12 -0.92
CA ALA A 211 18.82 -23.96 -1.59
C ALA A 211 19.02 -25.48 -1.38
N LYS A 212 20.24 -25.94 -1.18
CA LYS A 212 20.56 -27.37 -0.91
C LYS A 212 20.05 -27.87 0.44
N ASP A 213 19.73 -26.97 1.37
CA ASP A 213 19.35 -27.28 2.75
C ASP A 213 17.81 -27.33 2.93
N VAL A 214 17.06 -27.12 1.86
CA VAL A 214 15.60 -27.15 1.83
C VAL A 214 15.09 -28.01 0.66
N SER A 215 13.88 -28.50 0.78
CA SER A 215 13.21 -29.15 -0.36
C SER A 215 12.72 -28.12 -1.39
N ALA A 216 12.49 -28.55 -2.63
CA ALA A 216 11.91 -27.69 -3.66
C ALA A 216 10.57 -27.08 -3.22
N ALA A 217 9.73 -27.87 -2.54
CA ALA A 217 8.43 -27.38 -2.04
C ALA A 217 8.59 -26.28 -0.97
N GLU A 218 9.56 -26.39 -0.06
CA GLU A 218 9.85 -25.35 0.93
C GLU A 218 10.38 -24.07 0.26
N LEU A 219 11.23 -24.22 -0.75
CA LEU A 219 11.75 -23.10 -1.53
C LEU A 219 10.64 -22.38 -2.31
N ASP A 220 9.78 -23.14 -2.99
CA ASP A 220 8.66 -22.59 -3.75
C ASP A 220 7.64 -21.90 -2.85
N ALA A 221 7.37 -22.44 -1.66
CA ALA A 221 6.51 -21.80 -0.67
C ALA A 221 7.08 -20.45 -0.20
N ALA A 222 8.38 -20.37 0.04
CA ALA A 222 9.05 -19.14 0.43
C ALA A 222 9.02 -18.09 -0.70
N LYS A 223 9.23 -18.50 -1.95
CA LYS A 223 9.09 -17.65 -3.14
C LYS A 223 7.65 -17.12 -3.31
N ALA A 224 6.67 -18.02 -3.16
CA ALA A 224 5.26 -17.66 -3.26
C ALA A 224 4.84 -16.66 -2.18
N LEU A 225 5.32 -16.84 -0.94
CA LEU A 225 5.08 -15.91 0.16
C LEU A 225 5.66 -14.53 -0.17
N ALA A 226 6.92 -14.42 -0.56
CA ALA A 226 7.53 -13.16 -0.95
C ALA A 226 6.77 -12.51 -2.11
N GLY A 227 6.39 -13.29 -3.13
CA GLY A 227 5.64 -12.84 -4.29
C GLY A 227 4.30 -12.18 -3.96
N LYS A 228 3.59 -12.65 -2.91
CA LYS A 228 2.34 -12.00 -2.45
C LYS A 228 2.58 -10.55 -2.01
N TYR A 229 3.64 -10.31 -1.24
CA TYR A 229 3.95 -8.99 -0.70
C TYR A 229 4.52 -8.05 -1.77
N PHE A 230 5.36 -8.55 -2.66
CA PHE A 230 5.80 -7.77 -3.83
C PHE A 230 4.64 -7.47 -4.78
N GLY A 231 3.72 -8.40 -4.98
CA GLY A 231 2.49 -8.18 -5.73
C GLY A 231 1.56 -7.13 -5.12
N ALA A 232 1.68 -6.87 -3.81
CA ALA A 232 1.00 -5.77 -3.12
C ALA A 232 1.70 -4.40 -3.28
N GLY A 233 2.78 -4.33 -4.07
CA GLY A 233 3.49 -3.08 -4.38
C GLY A 233 4.70 -2.79 -3.50
N VAL A 234 5.07 -3.69 -2.59
CA VAL A 234 6.37 -3.61 -1.90
C VAL A 234 7.47 -3.83 -2.94
N ASN A 235 8.46 -2.95 -2.97
CA ASN A 235 9.53 -2.98 -3.98
C ASN A 235 10.94 -3.08 -3.39
N SER A 236 11.06 -3.06 -2.06
CA SER A 236 12.34 -3.13 -1.35
C SER A 236 12.18 -3.68 0.05
N VAL A 237 13.27 -4.17 0.62
CA VAL A 237 13.35 -4.60 2.03
C VAL A 237 14.59 -3.95 2.68
N PRO A 238 14.58 -3.64 3.99
CA PRO A 238 13.46 -3.83 4.90
C PRO A 238 12.30 -2.87 4.58
N TYR A 239 11.05 -3.36 4.62
CA TYR A 239 9.87 -2.51 4.57
C TYR A 239 9.17 -2.57 5.92
N ILE A 240 9.05 -1.43 6.59
CA ILE A 240 8.52 -1.33 7.94
C ILE A 240 7.34 -0.36 7.94
N ILE A 241 6.19 -0.81 8.45
CA ILE A 241 4.98 0.00 8.53
C ILE A 241 4.22 -0.31 9.83
N GLU A 242 3.64 0.70 10.45
CA GLU A 242 2.73 0.52 11.58
C GLU A 242 1.45 -0.18 11.11
N MET A 243 0.99 -1.19 11.87
CA MET A 243 -0.19 -1.98 11.50
C MET A 243 -1.48 -1.17 11.47
N ASP A 244 -1.58 -0.07 12.21
CA ASP A 244 -2.73 0.85 12.20
C ASP A 244 -2.83 1.67 10.91
N LYS A 245 -1.74 1.79 10.16
CA LYS A 245 -1.71 2.40 8.81
C LYS A 245 -2.15 1.46 7.70
N LEU A 246 -2.28 0.16 8.00
CA LEU A 246 -2.84 -0.84 7.09
C LEU A 246 -4.36 -0.83 7.20
N LYS A 247 -5.01 0.01 6.38
CA LYS A 247 -6.48 0.19 6.39
C LYS A 247 -7.08 -0.16 5.03
#